data_ac8d382d28b9c9c1a2febc10a569e3c9
#
_entry.id   ac8d382d28b9c9c1a2febc10a569e3c9
#
_cell.length_a   1.000
_cell.length_b   1.000
_cell.length_c   1.000
_cell.angle_alpha   90.00
_cell.angle_beta   90.00
_cell.angle_gamma   90.00
#
_symmetry.space_group_name_H-M   'P 1'
#
loop_
_entity.id
_entity.type
_entity.pdbx_description
1 polymer ?
#
loop_
_entity_poly.entity_id
_entity_poly.type
_entity_poly.pdbx_seq_one_letter_code
_entity_poly.pdbx_strand_id
1 'polypeptide(L)'
;MLNGGAIMSCALTLQLIQPRTNLAEKYDFLFQNLHRIAGYEFLGFNNSVFLSERETADRNFAMGYFMKENKSFPANTELQETLDLYFQSCSLEVNTETMAVMGATLANGGTCPTTGEKVLKSSDVRDVLSLMYSCGMYNYSGEFAFKVKSTDC
;
A
#
# COMPACT_ATOMS: atom_id res chain seq x y z
N MET A 1 -13.11 -8.97 -1.18
CA MET A 1 -11.82 -9.47 -0.66
C MET A 1 -10.69 -8.46 -0.93
N LEU A 2 -10.84 -7.26 -0.37
CA LEU A 2 -9.99 -6.11 -0.72
C LEU A 2 -8.58 -6.20 -0.11
N ASN A 3 -8.45 -6.77 1.09
CA ASN A 3 -7.14 -7.00 1.71
C ASN A 3 -6.25 -7.96 0.89
N GLY A 4 -6.82 -8.82 0.06
CA GLY A 4 -6.07 -9.73 -0.80
C GLY A 4 -5.11 -9.00 -1.75
N GLY A 5 -5.54 -7.87 -2.32
CA GLY A 5 -4.68 -7.03 -3.17
C GLY A 5 -3.52 -6.41 -2.39
N ALA A 6 -3.78 -5.91 -1.18
CA ALA A 6 -2.74 -5.34 -0.32
C ALA A 6 -1.74 -6.42 0.15
N ILE A 7 -2.23 -7.60 0.55
CA ILE A 7 -1.38 -8.75 0.90
C ILE A 7 -0.54 -9.19 -0.31
N MET A 8 -1.12 -9.23 -1.51
CA MET A 8 -0.39 -9.52 -2.74
C MET A 8 0.70 -8.48 -3.02
N SER A 9 0.40 -7.19 -2.83
CA SER A 9 1.39 -6.11 -3.00
C SER A 9 2.57 -6.28 -2.04
N CYS A 10 2.31 -6.67 -0.78
CA CYS A 10 3.37 -7.00 0.18
C CYS A 10 4.20 -8.21 -0.29
N ALA A 11 3.56 -9.28 -0.78
CA ALA A 11 4.27 -10.44 -1.31
C ALA A 11 5.17 -10.06 -2.50
N LEU A 12 4.67 -9.26 -3.44
CA LEU A 12 5.46 -8.78 -4.56
C LEU A 12 6.63 -7.89 -4.09
N THR A 13 6.39 -7.02 -3.12
CA THR A 13 7.43 -6.19 -2.52
C THR A 13 8.55 -7.06 -1.93
N LEU A 14 8.21 -8.08 -1.15
CA LEU A 14 9.19 -8.98 -0.53
C LEU A 14 10.00 -9.77 -1.56
N GLN A 15 9.39 -10.18 -2.66
CA GLN A 15 10.03 -11.01 -3.67
C GLN A 15 10.82 -10.23 -4.73
N LEU A 16 10.38 -9.03 -5.08
CA LEU A 16 10.98 -8.23 -6.14
C LEU A 16 12.00 -7.23 -5.63
N ILE A 17 11.85 -6.77 -4.39
CA ILE A 17 12.74 -5.80 -3.77
C ILE A 17 13.82 -6.56 -3.00
N GLN A 18 15.01 -6.64 -3.60
CA GLN A 18 16.20 -7.22 -2.99
C GLN A 18 15.97 -8.61 -2.37
N PRO A 19 15.85 -9.66 -3.15
CA PRO A 19 15.49 -11.00 -2.66
C PRO A 19 16.50 -11.62 -1.66
N ARG A 20 17.66 -10.96 -1.44
CA ARG A 20 18.72 -11.39 -0.52
C ARG A 20 18.78 -10.60 0.78
N THR A 21 17.85 -9.66 0.99
CA THR A 21 17.82 -8.84 2.20
C THR A 21 16.89 -9.42 3.25
N ASN A 22 17.10 -9.04 4.51
CA ASN A 22 16.24 -9.44 5.61
C ASN A 22 14.94 -8.62 5.64
N LEU A 23 13.96 -9.03 6.45
CA LEU A 23 12.65 -8.39 6.54
C LEU A 23 12.75 -6.93 7.00
N ALA A 24 13.67 -6.61 7.91
CA ALA A 24 13.86 -5.25 8.40
C ALA A 24 14.31 -4.30 7.27
N GLU A 25 15.27 -4.72 6.45
CA GLU A 25 15.75 -3.93 5.30
C GLU A 25 14.63 -3.73 4.25
N LYS A 26 13.77 -4.73 4.06
CA LYS A 26 12.63 -4.62 3.15
C LYS A 26 11.58 -3.65 3.68
N TYR A 27 11.33 -3.67 4.98
CA TYR A 27 10.45 -2.69 5.62
C TYR A 27 11.03 -1.27 5.51
N ASP A 28 12.31 -1.09 5.82
CA ASP A 28 12.98 0.20 5.72
C ASP A 28 12.92 0.75 4.29
N PHE A 29 13.11 -0.11 3.29
CA PHE A 29 12.96 0.28 1.90
C PHE A 29 11.55 0.79 1.59
N LEU A 30 10.51 0.07 2.04
CA LEU A 30 9.11 0.49 1.87
C LEU A 30 8.86 1.82 2.57
N PHE A 31 9.27 1.93 3.83
CA PHE A 31 9.10 3.12 4.66
C PHE A 31 9.76 4.35 4.03
N GLN A 32 11.01 4.23 3.58
CA GLN A 32 11.74 5.32 2.95
C GLN A 32 11.08 5.77 1.63
N ASN A 33 10.57 4.84 0.82
CA ASN A 33 9.86 5.21 -0.41
C ASN A 33 8.54 5.93 -0.12
N LEU A 34 7.79 5.51 0.89
CA LEU A 34 6.59 6.23 1.34
C LEU A 34 6.95 7.62 1.86
N HIS A 35 8.05 7.74 2.61
CA HIS A 35 8.54 9.02 3.12
C HIS A 35 8.94 9.99 2.00
N ARG A 36 9.54 9.48 0.91
CA ARG A 36 9.83 10.28 -0.31
C ARG A 36 8.54 10.76 -0.99
N ILE A 37 7.52 9.87 -1.10
CA ILE A 37 6.22 10.24 -1.67
C ILE A 37 5.54 11.32 -0.82
N ALA A 38 5.75 11.28 0.49
CA ALA A 38 5.26 12.25 1.46
C ALA A 38 6.08 13.57 1.50
N GLY A 39 7.13 13.70 0.68
CA GLY A 39 7.98 14.88 0.69
C GLY A 39 8.78 15.05 1.99
N TYR A 40 9.06 13.94 2.66
CA TYR A 40 9.72 13.86 3.98
C TYR A 40 8.92 14.46 5.14
N GLU A 41 7.60 14.65 4.95
CA GLU A 41 6.69 14.99 6.04
C GLU A 41 6.60 13.84 7.07
N PHE A 42 6.00 14.10 8.21
CA PHE A 42 5.92 13.14 9.31
C PHE A 42 5.36 11.79 8.85
N LEU A 43 6.12 10.74 9.07
CA LEU A 43 5.71 9.35 8.90
C LEU A 43 6.22 8.56 10.10
N GLY A 44 5.30 8.03 10.89
CA GLY A 44 5.58 7.26 12.11
C GLY A 44 5.17 5.81 12.00
N PHE A 45 5.47 5.05 13.05
CA PHE A 45 5.05 3.66 13.21
C PHE A 45 4.47 3.44 14.58
N ASN A 46 3.27 2.84 14.65
CA ASN A 46 2.60 2.53 15.90
C ASN A 46 2.68 1.05 16.23
N ASN A 47 3.57 0.71 17.15
CA ASN A 47 3.77 -0.68 17.56
C ASN A 47 2.53 -1.28 18.25
N SER A 48 1.73 -0.48 18.96
CA SER A 48 0.51 -1.00 19.60
C SER A 48 -0.54 -1.40 18.57
N VAL A 49 -0.67 -0.62 17.50
CA VAL A 49 -1.53 -0.96 16.36
C VAL A 49 -1.02 -2.23 15.66
N PHE A 50 0.29 -2.32 15.40
CA PHE A 50 0.87 -3.51 14.78
C PHE A 50 0.58 -4.79 15.58
N LEU A 51 0.77 -4.76 16.91
CA LEU A 51 0.50 -5.90 17.77
C LEU A 51 -0.99 -6.28 17.76
N SER A 52 -1.89 -5.29 17.79
CA SER A 52 -3.34 -5.50 17.73
C SER A 52 -3.77 -6.08 16.38
N GLU A 53 -3.26 -5.56 15.26
CA GLU A 53 -3.51 -6.07 13.91
C GLU A 53 -3.08 -7.53 13.78
N ARG A 54 -1.92 -7.86 14.34
CA ARG A 54 -1.38 -9.22 14.33
C ARG A 54 -2.17 -10.19 15.21
N GLU A 55 -2.63 -9.75 16.38
CA GLU A 55 -3.43 -10.56 17.31
C GLU A 55 -4.81 -10.89 16.75
N THR A 56 -5.43 -9.97 16.01
CA THR A 56 -6.79 -10.12 15.46
C THR A 56 -6.79 -10.54 13.97
N ALA A 57 -5.75 -11.20 13.51
CA ALA A 57 -5.45 -11.40 12.09
C ALA A 57 -6.09 -12.64 11.44
N ASP A 58 -6.92 -13.40 12.12
CA ASP A 58 -7.48 -14.67 11.62
C ASP A 58 -8.04 -14.57 10.19
N ARG A 59 -8.75 -13.50 9.90
CA ARG A 59 -9.33 -13.27 8.56
C ARG A 59 -8.26 -13.05 7.49
N ASN A 60 -7.17 -12.37 7.84
CA ASN A 60 -6.06 -12.12 6.92
C ASN A 60 -5.25 -13.40 6.68
N PHE A 61 -5.04 -14.20 7.71
CA PHE A 61 -4.45 -15.53 7.58
C PHE A 61 -5.31 -16.46 6.71
N ALA A 62 -6.62 -16.53 6.97
CA ALA A 62 -7.55 -17.34 6.17
C ALA A 62 -7.50 -16.95 4.69
N MET A 63 -7.48 -15.66 4.39
CA MET A 63 -7.34 -15.13 3.03
C MET A 63 -5.98 -15.47 2.43
N GLY A 64 -4.91 -15.32 3.19
CA GLY A 64 -3.55 -15.65 2.76
C GLY A 64 -3.41 -17.14 2.42
N TYR A 65 -3.95 -18.02 3.24
CA TYR A 65 -3.94 -19.47 2.96
C TYR A 65 -4.79 -19.82 1.73
N PHE A 66 -5.95 -19.19 1.56
CA PHE A 66 -6.77 -19.35 0.37
C PHE A 66 -6.01 -18.93 -0.90
N MET A 67 -5.32 -17.78 -0.86
CA MET A 67 -4.49 -17.31 -1.97
C MET A 67 -3.30 -18.24 -2.23
N LYS A 68 -2.69 -18.79 -1.19
CA LYS A 68 -1.59 -19.76 -1.28
C LYS A 68 -2.04 -21.07 -1.92
N GLU A 69 -3.18 -21.62 -1.51
CA GLU A 69 -3.80 -22.81 -2.09
C GLU A 69 -4.05 -22.63 -3.59
N ASN A 70 -4.56 -21.46 -3.99
CA ASN A 70 -4.82 -21.12 -5.39
C ASN A 70 -3.56 -20.70 -6.17
N LYS A 71 -2.37 -20.85 -5.60
CA LYS A 71 -1.08 -20.49 -6.23
C LYS A 71 -1.05 -19.06 -6.76
N SER A 72 -1.72 -18.14 -6.06
CA SER A 72 -1.79 -16.73 -6.45
C SER A 72 -0.51 -15.96 -6.15
N PHE A 73 0.27 -16.41 -5.18
CA PHE A 73 1.53 -15.76 -4.79
C PHE A 73 2.69 -16.11 -5.72
N PRO A 74 3.70 -15.23 -5.82
CA PRO A 74 4.99 -15.58 -6.41
C PRO A 74 5.59 -16.84 -5.77
N ALA A 75 6.44 -17.54 -6.54
CA ALA A 75 7.17 -18.70 -6.01
C ALA A 75 7.99 -18.31 -4.77
N ASN A 76 8.08 -19.22 -3.80
CA ASN A 76 8.82 -19.05 -2.55
C ASN A 76 8.30 -17.91 -1.64
N THR A 77 7.04 -17.51 -1.77
CA THR A 77 6.43 -16.52 -0.87
C THR A 77 6.23 -17.15 0.51
N GLU A 78 6.85 -16.56 1.53
CA GLU A 78 6.60 -16.88 2.92
C GLU A 78 5.42 -16.07 3.44
N LEU A 79 4.31 -16.78 3.75
CA LEU A 79 3.04 -16.13 4.12
C LEU A 79 3.14 -15.32 5.40
N GLN A 80 3.87 -15.82 6.40
CA GLN A 80 4.04 -15.13 7.67
C GLN A 80 4.76 -13.79 7.48
N GLU A 81 5.88 -13.77 6.76
CA GLU A 81 6.62 -12.54 6.47
C GLU A 81 5.77 -11.55 5.64
N THR A 82 4.99 -12.07 4.71
CA THR A 82 4.08 -11.26 3.89
C THR A 82 3.02 -10.56 4.74
N LEU A 83 2.41 -11.28 5.67
CA LEU A 83 1.41 -10.72 6.57
C LEU A 83 2.04 -9.80 7.61
N ASP A 84 3.22 -10.10 8.12
CA ASP A 84 3.93 -9.19 9.03
C ASP A 84 4.24 -7.84 8.34
N LEU A 85 4.71 -7.84 7.10
CA LEU A 85 4.89 -6.60 6.33
C LEU A 85 3.56 -5.87 6.07
N TYR A 86 2.48 -6.61 5.81
CA TYR A 86 1.15 -6.04 5.65
C TYR A 86 0.68 -5.36 6.95
N PHE A 87 0.81 -6.00 8.11
CA PHE A 87 0.45 -5.42 9.40
C PHE A 87 1.32 -4.22 9.75
N GLN A 88 2.62 -4.26 9.44
CA GLN A 88 3.51 -3.11 9.60
C GLN A 88 3.03 -1.93 8.74
N SER A 89 2.66 -2.18 7.49
CA SER A 89 2.15 -1.15 6.57
C SER A 89 0.82 -0.55 7.07
N CYS A 90 -0.06 -1.36 7.69
CA CYS A 90 -1.30 -0.90 8.31
C CYS A 90 -1.07 -0.07 9.59
N SER A 91 0.14 -0.11 10.14
CA SER A 91 0.49 0.52 11.42
C SER A 91 1.32 1.79 11.26
N LEU A 92 1.43 2.30 10.04
CA LEU A 92 2.07 3.58 9.77
C LEU A 92 1.18 4.73 10.26
N GLU A 93 1.80 5.70 10.92
CA GLU A 93 1.14 6.92 11.36
C GLU A 93 1.43 8.06 10.41
N VAL A 94 0.39 8.78 10.06
CA VAL A 94 0.45 9.95 9.18
C VAL A 94 -0.40 11.07 9.78
N ASN A 95 -0.09 12.31 9.44
CA ASN A 95 -0.93 13.45 9.72
C ASN A 95 -1.61 13.97 8.42
N THR A 96 -2.38 15.03 8.53
CA THR A 96 -3.10 15.61 7.39
C THR A 96 -2.14 16.16 6.33
N GLU A 97 -1.05 16.76 6.75
CA GLU A 97 0.00 17.31 5.88
C GLU A 97 0.66 16.20 5.07
N THR A 98 1.07 15.12 5.73
CA THR A 98 1.66 13.93 5.08
C THR A 98 0.73 13.39 3.99
N MET A 99 -0.55 13.18 4.33
CA MET A 99 -1.52 12.65 3.37
C MET A 99 -1.79 13.62 2.22
N ALA A 100 -1.83 14.93 2.50
CA ALA A 100 -2.01 15.94 1.47
C ALA A 100 -0.84 15.96 0.47
N VAL A 101 0.40 15.88 0.96
CA VAL A 101 1.59 15.82 0.10
C VAL A 101 1.64 14.52 -0.71
N MET A 102 1.31 13.37 -0.10
CA MET A 102 1.22 12.10 -0.83
C MET A 102 0.18 12.17 -1.97
N GLY A 103 -1.01 12.70 -1.66
CA GLY A 103 -2.06 12.92 -2.67
C GLY A 103 -1.61 13.86 -3.78
N ALA A 104 -0.96 14.96 -3.43
CA ALA A 104 -0.43 15.93 -4.38
C ALA A 104 0.71 15.35 -5.25
N THR A 105 1.56 14.47 -4.68
CA THR A 105 2.60 13.75 -5.43
C THR A 105 1.98 12.85 -6.51
N LEU A 106 0.90 12.13 -6.17
CA LEU A 106 0.18 11.33 -7.16
C LEU A 106 -0.51 12.21 -8.21
N ALA A 107 -1.22 13.26 -7.79
CA ALA A 107 -1.89 14.20 -8.69
C ALA A 107 -0.91 14.90 -9.65
N ASN A 108 0.33 15.13 -9.21
CA ASN A 108 1.41 15.69 -10.00
C ASN A 108 2.21 14.63 -10.80
N GLY A 109 1.60 13.50 -11.09
CA GLY A 109 2.19 12.44 -11.92
C GLY A 109 3.42 11.78 -11.32
N GLY A 110 3.56 11.78 -9.98
CA GLY A 110 4.66 11.15 -9.26
C GLY A 110 5.86 12.05 -8.99
N THR A 111 5.73 13.36 -9.18
CA THR A 111 6.71 14.37 -8.75
C THR A 111 6.22 15.03 -7.47
N CYS A 112 6.97 14.90 -6.39
CA CYS A 112 6.60 15.52 -5.12
C CYS A 112 6.62 17.05 -5.23
N PRO A 113 5.52 17.75 -4.92
CA PRO A 113 5.45 19.20 -5.13
C PRO A 113 6.28 20.01 -4.14
N THR A 114 6.53 19.47 -2.95
CA THR A 114 7.30 20.17 -1.90
C THR A 114 8.81 20.05 -2.10
N THR A 115 9.26 18.91 -2.62
CA THR A 115 10.71 18.66 -2.83
C THR A 115 11.14 18.80 -4.28
N GLY A 116 10.22 18.74 -5.24
CA GLY A 116 10.52 18.68 -6.67
C GLY A 116 11.07 17.32 -7.14
N GLU A 117 11.18 16.34 -6.24
CA GLU A 117 11.72 15.03 -6.55
C GLU A 117 10.76 14.19 -7.39
N LYS A 118 11.26 13.59 -8.48
CA LYS A 118 10.53 12.59 -9.26
C LYS A 118 10.60 11.24 -8.54
N VAL A 119 9.58 10.92 -7.74
CA VAL A 119 9.55 9.72 -6.90
C VAL A 119 8.99 8.50 -7.65
N LEU A 120 7.97 8.71 -8.47
CA LEU A 120 7.27 7.66 -9.21
C LEU A 120 7.24 7.95 -10.70
N LYS A 121 7.15 6.90 -11.52
CA LYS A 121 6.95 7.05 -12.97
C LYS A 121 5.51 7.48 -13.24
N SER A 122 5.32 8.43 -14.18
CA SER A 122 3.98 8.95 -14.50
C SER A 122 3.05 7.90 -15.10
N SER A 123 3.58 6.91 -15.83
CA SER A 123 2.81 5.76 -16.32
C SER A 123 2.19 4.96 -15.20
N ASP A 124 3.01 4.64 -14.19
CA ASP A 124 2.60 3.81 -13.06
C ASP A 124 1.59 4.55 -12.18
N VAL A 125 1.80 5.87 -11.99
CA VAL A 125 0.86 6.74 -11.27
C VAL A 125 -0.49 6.78 -11.97
N ARG A 126 -0.52 6.94 -13.30
CA ARG A 126 -1.77 6.92 -14.08
C ARG A 126 -2.52 5.61 -13.89
N ASP A 127 -1.82 4.48 -13.94
CA ASP A 127 -2.43 3.17 -13.80
C ASP A 127 -2.99 2.96 -12.37
N VAL A 128 -2.24 3.38 -11.35
CA VAL A 128 -2.70 3.35 -9.95
C VAL A 128 -3.92 4.25 -9.74
N LEU A 129 -3.91 5.48 -10.24
CA LEU A 129 -5.05 6.40 -10.11
C LEU A 129 -6.30 5.87 -10.83
N SER A 130 -6.14 5.20 -11.97
CA SER A 130 -7.24 4.55 -12.70
C SER A 130 -7.87 3.43 -11.86
N LEU A 131 -7.04 2.62 -11.18
CA LEU A 131 -7.51 1.59 -10.26
C LEU A 131 -8.17 2.20 -9.01
N MET A 132 -7.60 3.24 -8.43
CA MET A 132 -8.21 3.93 -7.30
C MET A 132 -9.56 4.55 -7.65
N TYR A 133 -9.72 5.09 -8.85
CA TYR A 133 -10.99 5.63 -9.32
C TYR A 133 -12.08 4.57 -9.42
N SER A 134 -11.76 3.40 -9.95
CA SER A 134 -12.74 2.32 -10.15
C SER A 134 -12.97 1.45 -8.92
N CYS A 135 -11.97 1.29 -8.04
CA CYS A 135 -11.95 0.31 -6.95
C CYS A 135 -11.50 0.90 -5.60
N GLY A 136 -11.34 2.22 -5.48
CA GLY A 136 -10.71 2.85 -4.31
C GLY A 136 -11.59 3.01 -3.07
N MET A 137 -12.89 2.68 -3.15
CA MET A 137 -13.87 2.90 -2.07
C MET A 137 -14.45 1.59 -1.51
N TYR A 138 -13.69 0.53 -1.51
CA TYR A 138 -14.15 -0.79 -1.05
C TYR A 138 -15.48 -1.21 -1.71
N ASN A 139 -16.44 -1.73 -0.92
CA ASN A 139 -17.75 -2.12 -1.42
C ASN A 139 -18.59 -0.95 -1.92
N TYR A 140 -18.20 0.27 -1.57
CA TYR A 140 -18.88 1.50 -1.96
C TYR A 140 -18.40 2.05 -3.32
N SER A 141 -17.38 1.47 -3.95
CA SER A 141 -16.75 2.01 -5.17
C SER A 141 -17.74 2.28 -6.30
N GLY A 142 -18.61 1.31 -6.60
CA GLY A 142 -19.64 1.47 -7.65
C GLY A 142 -20.72 2.47 -7.25
N GLU A 143 -21.16 2.45 -6.00
CA GLU A 143 -22.15 3.37 -5.46
C GLU A 143 -21.63 4.80 -5.41
N PHE A 144 -20.36 4.97 -5.03
CA PHE A 144 -19.70 6.27 -5.02
C PHE A 144 -19.71 6.88 -6.43
N ALA A 145 -19.23 6.14 -7.43
CA ALA A 145 -19.22 6.60 -8.82
C ALA A 145 -20.63 6.95 -9.33
N PHE A 146 -21.64 6.15 -8.96
CA PHE A 146 -23.03 6.40 -9.33
C PHE A 146 -23.61 7.65 -8.65
N LYS A 147 -23.34 7.87 -7.36
CA LYS A 147 -23.89 8.98 -6.59
C LYS A 147 -23.20 10.30 -6.90
N VAL A 148 -21.88 10.28 -7.03
CA VAL A 148 -21.08 11.51 -7.28
C VAL A 148 -21.33 12.00 -8.71
N LYS A 149 -21.76 11.11 -9.63
CA LYS A 149 -21.97 11.41 -11.04
C LYS A 149 -20.99 12.49 -11.48
N SER A 150 -19.88 12.14 -12.06
CA SER A 150 -19.05 13.16 -12.68
C SER A 150 -19.90 13.83 -13.75
N THR A 151 -20.70 14.78 -13.30
CA THR A 151 -21.34 15.74 -14.18
C THR A 151 -20.20 16.58 -14.70
N ASP A 152 -20.02 16.49 -15.99
CA ASP A 152 -19.19 17.38 -16.79
C ASP A 152 -17.66 17.18 -16.68
N CYS A 153 -17.17 16.20 -17.42
CA CYS A 153 -15.92 16.38 -18.15
C CYS A 153 -16.22 16.66 -19.61
#